data_7635d75b69fe601010bfef620357bd7e
#
_entry.id   7635d75b69fe601010bfef620357bd7e
#
_cell.length_a   1.000
_cell.length_b   1.000
_cell.length_c   1.000
_cell.angle_alpha   90.00
_cell.angle_beta   90.00
_cell.angle_gamma   90.00
#
_symmetry.space_group_name_H-M   'P 1'
#
loop_
_entity.id
_entity.type
_entity.pdbx_description
1 polymer ?
#
loop_
_entity_poly.entity_id
_entity_poly.type
_entity_poly.pdbx_seq_one_letter_code
_entity_poly.pdbx_strand_id
1 'polypeptide(L)'
;MRMTDIQRCEVRPGLLVEWSLDPAAVRAATGLPDDSRPPAYIQESHIRTARSVREGGLFVPTWLGTAFDIPGRVDLDALQEALRGWMLRHETLRSGFRWAGDDMRRFTLDAADVSLRRETIGEFRDADVLVRYLQDRFDVVADALRWPNFLYTAVVREDGASVYMAFDHSNVDAYSVQRIPAEIHELYAAGARGIRPEREPAGSYVDFCRTERTSADEVDGTDAVVERWREFIDRCDGRLPNFPVDLGLKPGGRLPRQKLMREMLVDAEDAAAFEAYCRPFGGSLVGVLAATSLIVHEIGGRPVYRTVVPFHTRRNSRWLESVGWYVGGAPVEIHTARAPDFDSLLRTVSTQLRANRSLARMPLARVLRLLGSDFRPTSPDLYSIVSFVDARGIPGSERWTELKAYGLLRVSYGDQVCAWVTRLHEGLQFASRYPDTDVAHKNLRLYVERLREVIVSVARSQQPGGSSGRASSAQITLP
;
A
#
# COMPACT_ATOMS: atom_id res chain seq x y z
N MET A 1 8.32 7.94 3.77
CA MET A 1 8.28 8.39 2.36
C MET A 1 6.87 8.91 2.06
N ARG A 2 6.78 10.07 1.45
CA ARG A 2 5.49 10.68 1.12
C ARG A 2 4.83 9.92 -0.02
N MET A 3 3.58 9.49 0.16
CA MET A 3 2.79 8.83 -0.90
C MET A 3 2.17 9.88 -1.82
N THR A 4 2.27 9.68 -3.14
CA THR A 4 1.73 10.62 -4.14
C THR A 4 1.42 9.88 -5.45
N ASP A 5 0.75 10.53 -6.39
CA ASP A 5 0.70 10.10 -7.79
C ASP A 5 1.83 10.80 -8.59
N ILE A 6 2.17 10.23 -9.74
CA ILE A 6 3.26 10.77 -10.55
C ILE A 6 2.95 12.16 -11.10
N GLN A 7 1.67 12.51 -11.29
CA GLN A 7 1.24 13.83 -11.79
C GLN A 7 1.49 14.95 -10.77
N ARG A 8 1.69 14.61 -9.50
CA ARG A 8 1.96 15.55 -8.40
C ARG A 8 3.39 15.46 -7.88
N CYS A 9 4.23 14.66 -8.52
CA CYS A 9 5.67 14.67 -8.27
C CYS A 9 6.32 15.87 -8.92
N GLU A 10 7.36 16.40 -8.29
CA GLU A 10 8.29 17.32 -8.93
C GLU A 10 9.16 16.53 -9.91
N VAL A 11 8.74 16.46 -11.17
CA VAL A 11 9.50 15.80 -12.23
C VAL A 11 10.35 16.82 -12.96
N ARG A 12 11.67 16.62 -12.96
CA ARG A 12 12.63 17.48 -13.65
C ARG A 12 12.95 16.92 -15.03
N PRO A 13 12.82 17.71 -16.11
CA PRO A 13 13.20 17.30 -17.47
C PRO A 13 14.66 16.85 -17.60
N GLY A 14 14.97 16.10 -18.64
CA GLY A 14 16.30 15.59 -18.94
C GLY A 14 16.27 14.42 -19.91
N LEU A 15 17.37 13.67 -20.00
CA LEU A 15 17.49 12.50 -20.85
C LEU A 15 16.83 11.29 -20.18
N LEU A 16 15.77 10.78 -20.78
CA LEU A 16 15.06 9.59 -20.26
C LEU A 16 15.73 8.31 -20.78
N VAL A 17 16.03 7.43 -19.83
CA VAL A 17 16.57 6.08 -20.05
C VAL A 17 15.66 5.07 -19.39
N GLU A 18 15.35 3.96 -20.06
CA GLU A 18 14.57 2.83 -19.55
C GLU A 18 15.41 1.57 -19.42
N TRP A 19 15.09 0.72 -18.44
CA TRP A 19 15.59 -0.65 -18.32
C TRP A 19 14.42 -1.61 -18.24
N SER A 20 14.44 -2.61 -19.12
CA SER A 20 13.51 -3.72 -19.14
C SER A 20 14.26 -5.04 -19.19
N LEU A 21 13.60 -6.16 -18.92
CA LEU A 21 14.19 -7.47 -19.22
C LEU A 21 14.51 -7.58 -20.70
N ASP A 22 15.65 -8.18 -20.98
CA ASP A 22 16.03 -8.48 -22.36
C ASP A 22 14.93 -9.31 -23.05
N PRO A 23 14.52 -8.96 -24.28
CA PRO A 23 13.52 -9.72 -25.01
C PRO A 23 13.83 -11.21 -25.18
N ALA A 24 15.11 -11.61 -25.20
CA ALA A 24 15.48 -13.02 -25.24
C ALA A 24 15.15 -13.73 -23.92
N ALA A 25 15.42 -13.10 -22.77
CA ALA A 25 15.05 -13.63 -21.46
C ALA A 25 13.52 -13.73 -21.30
N VAL A 26 12.78 -12.73 -21.80
CA VAL A 26 11.29 -12.76 -21.81
C VAL A 26 10.76 -13.90 -22.67
N ARG A 27 11.34 -14.11 -23.87
CA ARG A 27 10.97 -15.25 -24.74
C ARG A 27 11.30 -16.60 -24.11
N ALA A 28 12.48 -16.73 -23.50
CA ALA A 28 12.87 -17.95 -22.79
C ALA A 28 11.88 -18.28 -21.66
N ALA A 29 11.41 -17.28 -20.92
CA ALA A 29 10.44 -17.45 -19.84
C ALA A 29 9.10 -18.06 -20.32
N THR A 30 8.69 -17.83 -21.58
CA THR A 30 7.45 -18.43 -22.10
C THR A 30 7.50 -19.96 -22.22
N GLY A 31 8.70 -20.51 -22.39
CA GLY A 31 8.96 -21.96 -22.49
C GLY A 31 9.32 -22.65 -21.18
N LEU A 32 9.42 -21.91 -20.07
CA LEU A 32 9.76 -22.49 -18.76
C LEU A 32 8.67 -23.44 -18.26
N PRO A 33 9.03 -24.50 -17.53
CA PRO A 33 8.05 -25.35 -16.85
C PRO A 33 7.27 -24.53 -15.78
N ASP A 34 6.10 -25.05 -15.41
CA ASP A 34 5.35 -24.47 -14.31
C ASP A 34 6.12 -24.60 -13.01
N ASP A 35 6.20 -23.50 -12.25
CA ASP A 35 6.69 -23.52 -10.88
C ASP A 35 5.58 -24.09 -9.97
N SER A 36 5.91 -25.12 -9.22
CA SER A 36 4.95 -25.79 -8.31
C SER A 36 4.48 -24.92 -7.16
N ARG A 37 5.11 -23.78 -6.92
CA ARG A 37 4.75 -22.83 -5.87
C ARG A 37 3.59 -21.95 -6.35
N PRO A 38 2.39 -22.05 -5.75
CA PRO A 38 1.22 -21.33 -6.22
C PRO A 38 1.33 -19.82 -5.93
N PRO A 39 0.50 -18.97 -6.56
CA PRO A 39 0.37 -17.56 -6.14
C PRO A 39 -0.17 -17.45 -4.72
N ALA A 40 0.16 -16.38 -3.99
CA ALA A 40 -0.57 -16.03 -2.79
C ALA A 40 -2.05 -15.78 -3.11
N TYR A 41 -2.93 -15.98 -2.13
CA TYR A 41 -4.37 -15.74 -2.31
C TYR A 41 -4.68 -14.31 -2.77
N ILE A 42 -3.94 -13.33 -2.23
CA ILE A 42 -4.12 -11.93 -2.62
C ILE A 42 -3.63 -11.65 -4.05
N GLN A 43 -2.53 -12.26 -4.49
CA GLN A 43 -2.05 -12.16 -5.88
C GLN A 43 -3.07 -12.75 -6.85
N GLU A 44 -3.55 -13.97 -6.56
CA GLU A 44 -4.55 -14.63 -7.39
C GLU A 44 -5.82 -13.80 -7.51
N SER A 45 -6.32 -13.28 -6.38
CA SER A 45 -7.51 -12.44 -6.35
C SER A 45 -7.34 -11.17 -7.19
N HIS A 46 -6.21 -10.48 -7.04
CA HIS A 46 -5.88 -9.27 -7.80
C HIS A 46 -5.83 -9.53 -9.31
N ILE A 47 -5.11 -10.55 -9.73
CA ILE A 47 -4.94 -10.88 -11.16
C ILE A 47 -6.26 -11.34 -11.78
N ARG A 48 -7.06 -12.14 -11.07
CA ARG A 48 -8.41 -12.55 -11.52
C ARG A 48 -9.35 -11.36 -11.63
N THR A 49 -9.32 -10.43 -10.67
CA THR A 49 -10.12 -9.19 -10.72
C THR A 49 -9.70 -8.34 -11.92
N ALA A 50 -8.40 -8.16 -12.15
CA ALA A 50 -7.89 -7.42 -13.31
C ALA A 50 -8.34 -8.04 -14.64
N ARG A 51 -8.34 -9.38 -14.73
CA ARG A 51 -8.84 -10.12 -15.90
C ARG A 51 -10.34 -9.88 -16.11
N SER A 52 -11.15 -10.06 -15.07
CA SER A 52 -12.60 -9.88 -15.15
C SER A 52 -13.00 -8.44 -15.51
N VAL A 53 -12.33 -7.45 -14.93
CA VAL A 53 -12.53 -6.02 -15.25
C VAL A 53 -12.16 -5.73 -16.70
N ARG A 54 -11.08 -6.35 -17.22
CA ARG A 54 -10.63 -6.22 -18.61
C ARG A 54 -11.60 -6.89 -19.59
N GLU A 55 -12.12 -8.07 -19.27
CA GLU A 55 -13.14 -8.77 -20.02
C GLU A 55 -14.45 -7.96 -20.07
N GLY A 56 -14.75 -7.19 -19.03
CA GLY A 56 -15.83 -6.19 -18.98
C GLY A 56 -15.56 -4.90 -19.76
N GLY A 57 -14.45 -4.81 -20.50
CA GLY A 57 -14.08 -3.68 -21.35
C GLY A 57 -13.47 -2.48 -20.63
N LEU A 58 -13.08 -2.63 -19.35
CA LEU A 58 -12.45 -1.56 -18.58
C LEU A 58 -10.98 -1.89 -18.27
N PHE A 59 -10.09 -0.93 -18.47
CA PHE A 59 -8.70 -1.01 -18.04
C PHE A 59 -8.50 -0.16 -16.77
N VAL A 60 -8.13 -0.80 -15.69
CA VAL A 60 -7.89 -0.15 -14.38
C VAL A 60 -6.45 -0.42 -13.96
N PRO A 61 -5.51 0.49 -14.27
CA PRO A 61 -4.13 0.35 -13.82
C PRO A 61 -4.05 0.57 -12.30
N THR A 62 -3.31 -0.29 -11.61
CA THR A 62 -3.22 -0.36 -10.14
C THR A 62 -1.78 -0.48 -9.64
N TRP A 63 -0.81 0.00 -10.43
CA TRP A 63 0.60 -0.11 -10.07
C TRP A 63 0.98 0.75 -8.85
N LEU A 64 1.97 0.26 -8.13
CA LEU A 64 2.72 1.00 -7.11
C LEU A 64 4.13 1.22 -7.58
N GLY A 65 4.80 2.25 -7.04
CA GLY A 65 6.15 2.55 -7.44
C GLY A 65 6.89 3.46 -6.47
N THR A 66 8.07 3.86 -6.89
CA THR A 66 8.89 4.82 -6.15
C THR A 66 9.57 5.78 -7.10
N ALA A 67 9.85 6.99 -6.62
CA ALA A 67 10.75 7.94 -7.25
C ALA A 67 11.78 8.40 -6.22
N PHE A 68 13.04 8.59 -6.64
CA PHE A 68 14.10 9.14 -5.80
C PHE A 68 15.26 9.67 -6.65
N ASP A 69 16.03 10.59 -6.10
CA ASP A 69 17.17 11.18 -6.77
C ASP A 69 18.48 10.43 -6.43
N ILE A 70 19.36 10.33 -7.42
CA ILE A 70 20.78 9.97 -7.28
C ILE A 70 21.57 11.25 -7.60
N PRO A 71 22.22 11.89 -6.60
CA PRO A 71 22.96 13.11 -6.80
C PRO A 71 24.30 12.89 -7.51
N GLY A 72 24.81 13.90 -8.20
CA GLY A 72 26.07 13.87 -8.92
C GLY A 72 25.99 13.16 -10.27
N ARG A 73 27.11 13.14 -11.00
CA ARG A 73 27.16 12.46 -12.30
C ARG A 73 26.89 10.98 -12.16
N VAL A 74 25.84 10.49 -12.82
CA VAL A 74 25.40 9.10 -12.70
C VAL A 74 26.12 8.21 -13.71
N ASP A 75 26.66 7.09 -13.21
CA ASP A 75 27.17 5.99 -14.02
C ASP A 75 26.00 5.04 -14.36
N LEU A 76 25.59 5.03 -15.62
CA LEU A 76 24.47 4.22 -16.09
C LEU A 76 24.76 2.72 -16.11
N ASP A 77 26.02 2.31 -16.20
CA ASP A 77 26.39 0.90 -16.15
C ASP A 77 26.35 0.39 -14.71
N ALA A 78 26.85 1.18 -13.76
CA ALA A 78 26.70 0.88 -12.34
C ALA A 78 25.22 0.86 -11.90
N LEU A 79 24.38 1.77 -12.43
CA LEU A 79 22.95 1.76 -12.14
C LEU A 79 22.25 0.53 -12.72
N GLN A 80 22.59 0.13 -13.95
CA GLN A 80 22.07 -1.10 -14.56
C GLN A 80 22.41 -2.33 -13.74
N GLU A 81 23.65 -2.45 -13.27
CA GLU A 81 24.05 -3.57 -12.42
C GLU A 81 23.38 -3.53 -11.04
N ALA A 82 23.14 -2.34 -10.48
CA ALA A 82 22.38 -2.20 -9.24
C ALA A 82 20.92 -2.68 -9.41
N LEU A 83 20.26 -2.27 -10.49
CA LEU A 83 18.89 -2.70 -10.81
C LEU A 83 18.84 -4.22 -11.08
N ARG A 84 19.83 -4.75 -11.81
CA ARG A 84 19.94 -6.18 -12.06
C ARG A 84 20.18 -6.94 -10.75
N GLY A 85 21.12 -6.51 -9.92
CA GLY A 85 21.41 -7.11 -8.61
C GLY A 85 20.19 -7.11 -7.68
N TRP A 86 19.42 -6.03 -7.69
CA TRP A 86 18.17 -5.94 -6.94
C TRP A 86 17.12 -6.94 -7.45
N MET A 87 16.98 -7.09 -8.77
CA MET A 87 16.08 -8.07 -9.36
C MET A 87 16.51 -9.52 -9.05
N LEU A 88 17.82 -9.80 -9.04
CA LEU A 88 18.35 -11.12 -8.65
C LEU A 88 18.01 -11.47 -7.21
N ARG A 89 18.05 -10.48 -6.31
CA ARG A 89 17.77 -10.64 -4.89
C ARG A 89 16.30 -10.94 -4.62
N HIS A 90 15.37 -10.40 -5.42
CA HIS A 90 13.93 -10.46 -5.18
C HIS A 90 13.21 -11.34 -6.21
N GLU A 91 13.04 -12.61 -5.88
CA GLU A 91 12.52 -13.65 -6.78
C GLU A 91 11.15 -13.32 -7.38
N THR A 92 10.28 -12.56 -6.69
CA THR A 92 8.98 -12.13 -7.20
C THR A 92 9.09 -11.40 -8.54
N LEU A 93 10.15 -10.63 -8.77
CA LEU A 93 10.39 -9.90 -10.01
C LEU A 93 10.79 -10.82 -11.18
N ARG A 94 11.26 -12.02 -10.86
CA ARG A 94 11.61 -13.06 -11.83
C ARG A 94 10.49 -14.07 -12.05
N SER A 95 9.38 -13.93 -11.31
CA SER A 95 8.20 -14.78 -11.39
C SER A 95 7.07 -14.11 -12.15
N GLY A 96 6.38 -14.87 -12.99
CA GLY A 96 5.19 -14.44 -13.69
C GLY A 96 4.10 -15.48 -13.62
N PHE A 97 2.96 -15.16 -14.22
CA PHE A 97 1.80 -16.04 -14.28
C PHE A 97 1.34 -16.24 -15.72
N ARG A 98 0.84 -17.42 -16.01
CA ARG A 98 0.19 -17.76 -17.27
C ARG A 98 -1.14 -18.46 -16.99
N TRP A 99 -2.02 -18.40 -17.95
CA TRP A 99 -3.32 -19.07 -17.88
C TRP A 99 -3.29 -20.39 -18.63
N ALA A 100 -3.79 -21.46 -17.99
CA ALA A 100 -4.08 -22.74 -18.59
C ALA A 100 -5.58 -23.01 -18.40
N GLY A 101 -6.40 -22.52 -19.36
CA GLY A 101 -7.85 -22.38 -19.17
C GLY A 101 -8.14 -21.34 -18.08
N ASP A 102 -8.82 -21.76 -17.02
CA ASP A 102 -9.11 -20.92 -15.84
C ASP A 102 -8.07 -21.06 -14.70
N ASP A 103 -7.11 -21.97 -14.88
CA ASP A 103 -6.04 -22.16 -13.90
C ASP A 103 -4.92 -21.15 -14.13
N MET A 104 -4.51 -20.47 -13.08
CA MET A 104 -3.36 -19.57 -13.07
C MET A 104 -2.13 -20.33 -12.56
N ARG A 105 -1.10 -20.40 -13.40
CA ARG A 105 0.14 -21.13 -13.12
C ARG A 105 1.32 -20.18 -13.07
N ARG A 106 2.20 -20.39 -12.12
CA ARG A 106 3.44 -19.63 -11.99
C ARG A 106 4.53 -20.21 -12.88
N PHE A 107 5.39 -19.36 -13.38
CA PHE A 107 6.73 -19.69 -13.85
C PHE A 107 7.73 -18.77 -13.16
N THR A 108 8.99 -19.21 -13.06
CA THR A 108 10.05 -18.41 -12.42
C THR A 108 11.31 -18.50 -13.26
N LEU A 109 11.82 -17.34 -13.71
CA LEU A 109 13.07 -17.25 -14.47
C LEU A 109 14.25 -17.51 -13.53
N ASP A 110 15.22 -18.32 -13.99
CA ASP A 110 16.45 -18.53 -13.23
C ASP A 110 17.24 -17.22 -13.09
N ALA A 111 17.94 -17.08 -11.98
CA ALA A 111 18.77 -15.92 -11.72
C ALA A 111 19.90 -15.73 -12.78
N ALA A 112 20.40 -16.85 -13.33
CA ALA A 112 21.44 -16.83 -14.35
C ALA A 112 20.95 -16.26 -15.69
N ASP A 113 19.65 -16.35 -15.96
CA ASP A 113 19.03 -15.89 -17.22
C ASP A 113 18.57 -14.43 -17.16
N VAL A 114 18.76 -13.75 -16.01
CA VAL A 114 18.38 -12.34 -15.86
C VAL A 114 19.36 -11.44 -16.58
N SER A 115 18.89 -10.79 -17.62
CA SER A 115 19.58 -9.74 -18.35
C SER A 115 18.68 -8.52 -18.52
N LEU A 116 19.22 -7.33 -18.30
CA LEU A 116 18.53 -6.06 -18.52
C LEU A 116 19.01 -5.41 -19.82
N ARG A 117 18.07 -4.96 -20.61
CA ARG A 117 18.30 -4.10 -21.76
C ARG A 117 18.08 -2.65 -21.36
N ARG A 118 19.07 -1.81 -21.62
CA ARG A 118 18.96 -0.35 -21.49
C ARG A 118 18.58 0.25 -22.84
N GLU A 119 17.65 1.22 -22.82
CA GLU A 119 17.22 1.97 -23.98
C GLU A 119 17.17 3.47 -23.65
N THR A 120 17.82 4.28 -24.49
CA THR A 120 17.70 5.74 -24.43
C THR A 120 16.47 6.16 -25.20
N ILE A 121 15.49 6.71 -24.51
CA ILE A 121 14.21 7.10 -25.11
C ILE A 121 14.33 8.45 -25.80
N GLY A 122 14.99 9.42 -25.16
CA GLY A 122 15.22 10.75 -25.71
C GLY A 122 15.27 11.83 -24.67
N GLU A 123 15.54 13.05 -25.12
CA GLU A 123 15.59 14.25 -24.29
C GLU A 123 14.20 14.84 -24.15
N PHE A 124 13.76 15.00 -22.90
CA PHE A 124 12.53 15.69 -22.54
C PHE A 124 12.87 17.07 -22.01
N ARG A 125 12.24 18.10 -22.56
CA ARG A 125 12.43 19.52 -22.15
C ARG A 125 11.24 20.07 -21.37
N ASP A 126 10.10 19.38 -21.42
CA ASP A 126 8.86 19.76 -20.76
C ASP A 126 8.48 18.71 -19.71
N ALA A 127 8.28 19.17 -18.46
CA ALA A 127 7.97 18.30 -17.33
C ALA A 127 6.61 17.60 -17.47
N ASP A 128 5.59 18.30 -18.00
CA ASP A 128 4.24 17.75 -18.14
C ASP A 128 4.19 16.68 -19.24
N VAL A 129 4.97 16.86 -20.31
CA VAL A 129 5.13 15.84 -21.37
C VAL A 129 5.80 14.59 -20.80
N LEU A 130 6.86 14.78 -19.99
CA LEU A 130 7.57 13.68 -19.37
C LEU A 130 6.70 12.93 -18.36
N VAL A 131 5.95 13.64 -17.52
CA VAL A 131 5.00 13.05 -16.56
C VAL A 131 3.95 12.20 -17.28
N ARG A 132 3.34 12.72 -18.34
CA ARG A 132 2.37 11.96 -19.14
C ARG A 132 3.01 10.70 -19.75
N TYR A 133 4.20 10.85 -20.34
CA TYR A 133 4.92 9.70 -20.92
C TYR A 133 5.18 8.61 -19.87
N LEU A 134 5.74 9.00 -18.70
CA LEU A 134 6.02 8.05 -17.62
C LEU A 134 4.74 7.34 -17.14
N GLN A 135 3.66 8.09 -16.92
CA GLN A 135 2.39 7.49 -16.50
C GLN A 135 1.84 6.52 -17.53
N ASP A 136 1.75 6.93 -18.80
CA ASP A 136 1.21 6.09 -19.86
C ASP A 136 2.06 4.83 -20.03
N ARG A 137 3.38 4.99 -19.92
CA ARG A 137 4.33 3.87 -20.03
C ARG A 137 4.18 2.89 -18.87
N PHE A 138 4.05 3.40 -17.64
CA PHE A 138 3.82 2.57 -16.46
C PHE A 138 2.45 1.89 -16.49
N ASP A 139 1.40 2.58 -16.93
CA ASP A 139 0.06 2.00 -17.08
C ASP A 139 0.07 0.79 -18.04
N VAL A 140 0.88 0.86 -19.10
CA VAL A 140 0.98 -0.23 -20.10
C VAL A 140 1.86 -1.39 -19.60
N VAL A 141 2.98 -1.09 -18.92
CA VAL A 141 3.98 -2.14 -18.59
C VAL A 141 3.67 -2.77 -17.25
N ALA A 142 3.31 -1.99 -16.22
CA ALA A 142 2.99 -2.51 -14.89
C ALA A 142 1.54 -3.02 -14.81
N ASP A 143 1.20 -3.97 -15.69
CA ASP A 143 -0.12 -4.56 -15.87
C ASP A 143 -0.15 -5.97 -15.26
N ALA A 144 -1.13 -6.24 -14.38
CA ALA A 144 -1.31 -7.52 -13.70
C ALA A 144 -1.40 -8.75 -14.62
N LEU A 145 -1.82 -8.54 -15.88
CA LEU A 145 -2.03 -9.61 -16.86
C LEU A 145 -0.80 -9.86 -17.78
N ARG A 146 0.31 -9.20 -17.50
CA ARG A 146 1.55 -9.31 -18.28
C ARG A 146 2.71 -9.76 -17.40
N TRP A 147 3.78 -10.16 -18.02
CA TRP A 147 5.10 -10.31 -17.42
C TRP A 147 6.17 -10.01 -18.49
N PRO A 148 7.22 -9.23 -18.16
CA PRO A 148 7.44 -8.48 -16.92
C PRO A 148 6.33 -7.43 -16.70
N ASN A 149 5.95 -7.24 -15.44
CA ASN A 149 4.93 -6.27 -15.03
C ASN A 149 5.54 -5.18 -14.11
N PHE A 150 6.71 -4.72 -14.50
CA PHE A 150 7.46 -3.63 -13.87
C PHE A 150 8.34 -2.92 -14.90
N LEU A 151 8.71 -1.69 -14.60
CA LEU A 151 9.62 -0.89 -15.42
C LEU A 151 10.50 -0.02 -14.53
N TYR A 152 11.77 0.10 -14.91
CA TYR A 152 12.75 0.98 -14.29
C TYR A 152 13.12 2.09 -15.27
N THR A 153 13.11 3.33 -14.80
CA THR A 153 13.48 4.48 -15.63
C THR A 153 14.36 5.44 -14.84
N ALA A 154 15.18 6.21 -15.54
CA ALA A 154 15.89 7.33 -14.96
C ALA A 154 15.88 8.54 -15.90
N VAL A 155 15.67 9.71 -15.33
CA VAL A 155 15.83 10.99 -16.03
C VAL A 155 17.19 11.57 -15.64
N VAL A 156 18.12 11.52 -16.58
CA VAL A 156 19.52 11.86 -16.37
C VAL A 156 19.76 13.32 -16.70
N ARG A 157 20.52 14.01 -15.86
CA ARG A 157 20.94 15.41 -15.98
C ARG A 157 22.42 15.53 -15.59
N GLU A 158 22.99 16.70 -15.75
CA GLU A 158 24.39 16.97 -15.37
C GLU A 158 24.61 16.87 -13.84
N ASP A 159 23.60 17.27 -13.05
CA ASP A 159 23.63 17.33 -11.59
C ASP A 159 23.12 16.05 -10.89
N GLY A 160 22.67 15.04 -11.64
CA GLY A 160 22.17 13.80 -11.08
C GLY A 160 21.16 13.09 -11.97
N ALA A 161 20.47 12.11 -11.40
CA ALA A 161 19.35 11.47 -12.04
C ALA A 161 18.17 11.31 -11.06
N SER A 162 16.95 11.40 -11.58
CA SER A 162 15.75 10.97 -10.87
C SER A 162 15.33 9.60 -11.39
N VAL A 163 15.32 8.62 -10.50
CA VAL A 163 14.92 7.24 -10.80
C VAL A 163 13.43 7.09 -10.52
N TYR A 164 12.69 6.49 -11.45
CA TYR A 164 11.28 6.14 -11.29
C TYR A 164 11.11 4.65 -11.58
N MET A 165 10.47 3.94 -10.66
CA MET A 165 10.22 2.50 -10.77
C MET A 165 8.75 2.23 -10.52
N ALA A 166 8.12 1.48 -11.40
CA ALA A 166 6.72 1.06 -11.27
C ALA A 166 6.60 -0.45 -11.33
N PHE A 167 5.67 -1.00 -10.54
CA PHE A 167 5.42 -2.42 -10.40
C PHE A 167 3.91 -2.67 -10.33
N ASP A 168 3.43 -3.72 -10.97
CA ASP A 168 2.10 -4.22 -10.63
C ASP A 168 2.04 -4.59 -9.15
N HIS A 169 0.90 -4.37 -8.53
CA HIS A 169 0.72 -4.60 -7.08
C HIS A 169 0.91 -6.08 -6.70
N SER A 170 0.83 -7.03 -7.65
CA SER A 170 1.13 -8.44 -7.37
C SER A 170 2.58 -8.69 -6.92
N ASN A 171 3.51 -7.78 -7.22
CA ASN A 171 4.93 -7.90 -6.86
C ASN A 171 5.33 -7.16 -5.60
N VAL A 172 4.59 -6.13 -5.19
CA VAL A 172 5.01 -5.21 -4.13
C VAL A 172 3.85 -4.79 -3.25
N ASP A 173 4.16 -4.46 -1.99
CA ASP A 173 3.31 -3.69 -1.10
C ASP A 173 3.96 -2.34 -0.76
N ALA A 174 3.27 -1.51 0.00
CA ALA A 174 3.78 -0.20 0.40
C ALA A 174 5.10 -0.28 1.19
N TYR A 175 5.27 -1.30 2.04
CA TYR A 175 6.51 -1.51 2.78
C TYR A 175 7.67 -1.86 1.84
N SER A 176 7.46 -2.74 0.86
CA SER A 176 8.44 -3.09 -0.16
C SER A 176 8.89 -1.85 -0.94
N VAL A 177 7.93 -1.05 -1.43
CA VAL A 177 8.18 0.16 -2.21
C VAL A 177 9.02 1.18 -1.42
N GLN A 178 8.74 1.33 -0.13
CA GLN A 178 9.45 2.29 0.73
C GLN A 178 10.91 1.92 1.00
N ARG A 179 11.30 0.66 0.83
CA ARG A 179 12.68 0.18 1.01
C ARG A 179 13.55 0.35 -0.24
N ILE A 180 12.94 0.43 -1.42
CA ILE A 180 13.66 0.44 -2.71
C ILE A 180 14.73 1.53 -2.79
N PRO A 181 14.45 2.82 -2.43
CA PRO A 181 15.45 3.88 -2.58
C PRO A 181 16.76 3.58 -1.84
N ALA A 182 16.68 3.12 -0.60
CA ALA A 182 17.88 2.81 0.19
C ALA A 182 18.65 1.63 -0.42
N GLU A 183 17.94 0.57 -0.83
CA GLU A 183 18.57 -0.63 -1.37
C GLU A 183 19.22 -0.38 -2.73
N ILE A 184 18.55 0.34 -3.63
CA ILE A 184 19.13 0.71 -4.94
C ILE A 184 20.33 1.67 -4.75
N HIS A 185 20.21 2.65 -3.85
CA HIS A 185 21.31 3.57 -3.55
C HIS A 185 22.57 2.85 -3.07
N GLU A 186 22.40 1.87 -2.18
CA GLU A 186 23.52 1.07 -1.64
C GLU A 186 24.16 0.19 -2.72
N LEU A 187 23.36 -0.49 -3.53
CA LEU A 187 23.83 -1.30 -4.65
C LEU A 187 24.56 -0.44 -5.67
N TYR A 188 24.00 0.72 -6.03
CA TYR A 188 24.60 1.66 -6.95
C TYR A 188 25.94 2.20 -6.42
N ALA A 189 25.98 2.66 -5.16
CA ALA A 189 27.19 3.20 -4.56
C ALA A 189 28.32 2.16 -4.44
N ALA A 190 27.99 0.90 -4.25
CA ALA A 190 28.96 -0.19 -4.27
C ALA A 190 29.46 -0.44 -5.69
N GLY A 191 28.55 -0.55 -6.68
CA GLY A 191 28.90 -0.77 -8.09
C GLY A 191 29.76 0.35 -8.67
N ALA A 192 29.42 1.62 -8.40
CA ALA A 192 30.20 2.78 -8.85
C ALA A 192 31.64 2.82 -8.27
N ARG A 193 31.90 2.10 -7.19
CA ARG A 193 33.26 1.94 -6.60
C ARG A 193 33.91 0.63 -7.02
N GLY A 194 33.31 -0.18 -7.89
CA GLY A 194 33.81 -1.48 -8.29
C GLY A 194 33.76 -2.54 -7.17
N ILE A 195 32.93 -2.32 -6.13
CA ILE A 195 32.78 -3.22 -4.99
C ILE A 195 31.52 -4.08 -5.22
N ARG A 196 31.66 -5.40 -5.07
CA ARG A 196 30.48 -6.28 -5.03
C ARG A 196 29.86 -6.19 -3.63
N PRO A 197 28.60 -5.72 -3.51
CA PRO A 197 27.97 -5.63 -2.19
C PRO A 197 27.73 -7.03 -1.63
N GLU A 198 28.25 -7.28 -0.43
CA GLU A 198 27.88 -8.47 0.35
C GLU A 198 26.57 -8.18 1.07
N ARG A 199 25.49 -8.80 0.64
CA ARG A 199 24.19 -8.75 1.32
C ARG A 199 23.69 -10.17 1.56
N GLU A 200 23.13 -10.38 2.74
CA GLU A 200 22.40 -11.60 3.04
C GLU A 200 21.24 -11.77 2.02
N PRO A 201 20.99 -13.01 1.58
CA PRO A 201 19.87 -13.29 0.69
C PRO A 201 18.53 -12.85 1.32
N ALA A 202 17.70 -12.16 0.56
CA ALA A 202 16.33 -11.90 0.98
C ALA A 202 15.51 -13.20 0.91
N GLY A 203 14.57 -13.37 1.84
CA GLY A 203 13.62 -14.49 1.74
C GLY A 203 12.78 -14.41 0.47
N SER A 204 12.54 -15.54 -0.17
CA SER A 204 11.72 -15.57 -1.38
C SER A 204 10.24 -15.36 -1.06
N TYR A 205 9.63 -14.36 -1.68
CA TYR A 205 8.17 -14.17 -1.61
C TYR A 205 7.42 -15.33 -2.27
N VAL A 206 8.01 -15.98 -3.27
CA VAL A 206 7.42 -17.17 -3.91
C VAL A 206 7.34 -18.34 -2.93
N ASP A 207 8.33 -18.52 -2.07
CA ASP A 207 8.28 -19.51 -0.98
C ASP A 207 7.27 -19.12 0.11
N PHE A 208 7.13 -17.82 0.40
CA PHE A 208 6.07 -17.34 1.28
C PHE A 208 4.69 -17.70 0.73
N CYS A 209 4.44 -17.51 -0.58
CA CYS A 209 3.18 -17.86 -1.22
C CYS A 209 2.84 -19.33 -1.01
N ARG A 210 3.80 -20.24 -1.17
CA ARG A 210 3.61 -21.67 -0.88
C ARG A 210 3.23 -21.90 0.57
N THR A 211 3.95 -21.28 1.51
CA THR A 211 3.69 -21.41 2.95
C THR A 211 2.30 -20.90 3.32
N GLU A 212 1.92 -19.73 2.77
CA GLU A 212 0.58 -19.14 2.96
C GLU A 212 -0.51 -20.10 2.46
N ARG A 213 -0.34 -20.65 1.23
CA ARG A 213 -1.29 -21.57 0.63
C ARG A 213 -1.44 -22.83 1.46
N THR A 214 -0.34 -23.50 1.80
CA THR A 214 -0.38 -24.74 2.59
C THR A 214 -1.16 -24.52 3.88
N SER A 215 -0.87 -23.47 4.64
CA SER A 215 -1.59 -23.19 5.89
C SER A 215 -3.05 -22.78 5.69
N ALA A 216 -3.37 -22.06 4.60
CA ALA A 216 -4.72 -21.59 4.36
C ALA A 216 -5.63 -22.66 3.75
N ASP A 217 -5.08 -23.65 3.04
CA ASP A 217 -5.84 -24.73 2.42
C ASP A 217 -6.24 -25.82 3.44
N GLU A 218 -5.59 -25.86 4.61
CA GLU A 218 -5.99 -26.70 5.75
C GLU A 218 -7.28 -26.19 6.42
N VAL A 219 -7.69 -24.93 6.20
CA VAL A 219 -8.87 -24.30 6.80
C VAL A 219 -10.09 -24.51 5.91
N ASP A 220 -11.19 -24.96 6.50
CA ASP A 220 -12.48 -25.13 5.83
C ASP A 220 -13.52 -24.08 6.28
N GLY A 221 -14.74 -24.18 5.71
CA GLY A 221 -15.83 -23.23 5.95
C GLY A 221 -16.42 -23.26 7.38
N THR A 222 -16.09 -24.27 8.19
CA THR A 222 -16.55 -24.43 9.59
C THR A 222 -15.54 -23.97 10.61
N ASP A 223 -14.35 -23.55 10.18
CA ASP A 223 -13.30 -23.08 11.08
C ASP A 223 -13.71 -21.78 11.81
N ALA A 224 -13.30 -21.67 13.06
CA ALA A 224 -13.62 -20.53 13.90
C ALA A 224 -13.18 -19.18 13.31
N VAL A 225 -12.10 -19.16 12.51
CA VAL A 225 -11.67 -17.92 11.83
C VAL A 225 -12.65 -17.51 10.74
N VAL A 226 -13.21 -18.47 9.99
CA VAL A 226 -14.20 -18.22 8.94
C VAL A 226 -15.53 -17.81 9.57
N GLU A 227 -15.94 -18.45 10.67
CA GLU A 227 -17.17 -18.10 11.40
C GLU A 227 -17.11 -16.65 11.91
N ARG A 228 -16.00 -16.22 12.49
CA ARG A 228 -15.82 -14.82 12.93
C ARG A 228 -15.92 -13.81 11.79
N TRP A 229 -15.44 -14.16 10.60
CA TRP A 229 -15.61 -13.34 9.41
C TRP A 229 -17.07 -13.36 8.91
N ARG A 230 -17.74 -14.53 8.96
CA ARG A 230 -19.15 -14.66 8.59
C ARG A 230 -20.02 -13.74 9.44
N GLU A 231 -19.89 -13.79 10.75
CA GLU A 231 -20.59 -12.89 11.67
C GLU A 231 -20.34 -11.42 11.38
N PHE A 232 -19.11 -11.05 11.03
CA PHE A 232 -18.76 -9.66 10.70
C PHE A 232 -19.39 -9.23 9.36
N ILE A 233 -19.32 -10.08 8.34
CA ILE A 233 -19.88 -9.85 7.01
C ILE A 233 -21.41 -9.76 7.08
N ASP A 234 -22.09 -10.60 7.87
CA ASP A 234 -23.53 -10.54 8.09
C ASP A 234 -23.95 -9.18 8.67
N ARG A 235 -23.22 -8.67 9.65
CA ARG A 235 -23.46 -7.33 10.21
C ARG A 235 -23.15 -6.19 9.22
N CYS A 236 -22.57 -6.48 8.08
CA CYS A 236 -22.30 -5.58 6.96
C CYS A 236 -23.18 -5.90 5.73
N ASP A 237 -24.35 -6.53 5.90
CA ASP A 237 -25.29 -6.89 4.84
C ASP A 237 -24.70 -7.79 3.75
N GLY A 238 -23.83 -8.72 4.15
CA GLY A 238 -23.16 -9.67 3.25
C GLY A 238 -22.01 -9.05 2.45
N ARG A 239 -21.45 -7.91 2.86
CA ARG A 239 -20.40 -7.18 2.17
C ARG A 239 -19.23 -6.85 3.10
N LEU A 240 -18.14 -6.37 2.53
CA LEU A 240 -17.13 -5.68 3.30
C LEU A 240 -17.53 -4.21 3.55
N PRO A 241 -17.09 -3.59 4.67
CA PRO A 241 -17.51 -2.24 5.02
C PRO A 241 -17.08 -1.22 3.97
N ASN A 242 -17.98 -0.31 3.63
CA ASN A 242 -17.68 0.90 2.86
C ASN A 242 -17.14 2.01 3.79
N PHE A 243 -16.53 3.03 3.19
CA PHE A 243 -16.17 4.22 3.94
C PHE A 243 -17.46 4.87 4.51
N PRO A 244 -17.44 5.27 5.78
CA PRO A 244 -18.68 5.53 6.52
C PRO A 244 -19.28 6.92 6.31
N VAL A 245 -18.84 7.65 5.29
CA VAL A 245 -19.45 8.92 4.88
C VAL A 245 -20.03 8.81 3.47
N ASP A 246 -20.96 9.68 3.13
CA ASP A 246 -21.53 9.74 1.79
C ASP A 246 -20.46 10.15 0.77
N LEU A 247 -20.35 9.38 -0.30
CA LEU A 247 -19.41 9.61 -1.41
C LEU A 247 -20.14 10.16 -2.67
N GLY A 248 -21.45 10.41 -2.61
CA GLY A 248 -22.23 10.90 -3.74
C GLY A 248 -22.32 9.91 -4.90
N LEU A 249 -22.21 8.61 -4.61
CA LEU A 249 -22.26 7.56 -5.61
C LEU A 249 -23.69 7.09 -5.87
N LYS A 250 -24.00 6.81 -7.14
CA LYS A 250 -25.28 6.22 -7.53
C LYS A 250 -25.17 4.69 -7.56
N PRO A 251 -26.11 3.95 -6.95
CA PRO A 251 -26.12 2.50 -7.04
C PRO A 251 -26.14 2.02 -8.51
N GLY A 252 -25.31 1.01 -8.83
CA GLY A 252 -25.23 0.44 -10.20
C GLY A 252 -24.58 1.34 -11.25
N GLY A 253 -23.99 2.46 -10.85
CA GLY A 253 -23.24 3.35 -11.74
C GLY A 253 -21.94 2.74 -12.25
N ARG A 254 -21.35 3.35 -13.30
CA ARG A 254 -19.98 3.01 -13.73
C ARG A 254 -19.01 3.34 -12.61
N LEU A 255 -17.92 2.54 -12.53
CA LEU A 255 -16.82 2.77 -11.60
C LEU A 255 -16.23 4.17 -11.85
N PRO A 256 -16.32 5.10 -10.88
CA PRO A 256 -15.88 6.48 -11.08
C PRO A 256 -14.35 6.59 -11.15
N ARG A 257 -13.87 7.67 -11.74
CA ARG A 257 -12.47 8.07 -11.55
C ARG A 257 -12.23 8.38 -10.07
N GLN A 258 -10.99 8.21 -9.65
CA GLN A 258 -10.57 8.58 -8.29
C GLN A 258 -9.61 9.76 -8.32
N LYS A 259 -9.57 10.46 -7.19
CA LYS A 259 -8.57 11.49 -6.86
C LYS A 259 -7.72 11.06 -5.67
N LEU A 260 -6.55 11.67 -5.57
CA LEU A 260 -5.69 11.59 -4.40
C LEU A 260 -5.87 12.83 -3.53
N MET A 261 -6.09 12.64 -2.23
CA MET A 261 -5.92 13.68 -1.21
C MET A 261 -4.65 13.38 -0.43
N ARG A 262 -3.88 14.40 -0.09
CA ARG A 262 -2.67 14.29 0.73
C ARG A 262 -2.51 15.54 1.59
N GLU A 263 -2.40 15.34 2.89
CA GLU A 263 -2.29 16.42 3.88
C GLU A 263 -1.32 16.02 5.01
N MET A 264 -0.52 16.96 5.50
CA MET A 264 0.14 16.82 6.80
C MET A 264 -0.90 17.14 7.88
N LEU A 265 -1.22 16.15 8.72
CA LEU A 265 -2.17 16.33 9.81
C LEU A 265 -1.57 17.20 10.92
N VAL A 266 -0.37 16.83 11.37
CA VAL A 266 0.37 17.50 12.41
C VAL A 266 1.87 17.34 12.18
N ASP A 267 2.67 18.21 12.77
CA ASP A 267 4.14 18.16 12.75
C ASP A 267 4.72 17.04 13.63
N ALA A 268 6.05 17.02 13.77
CA ALA A 268 6.75 15.98 14.49
C ALA A 268 6.48 16.02 16.02
N GLU A 269 6.31 17.21 16.59
CA GLU A 269 6.09 17.43 18.02
C GLU A 269 4.69 16.96 18.43
N ASP A 270 3.66 17.45 17.77
CA ASP A 270 2.27 17.03 18.00
C ASP A 270 2.06 15.53 17.73
N ALA A 271 2.72 15.00 16.68
CA ALA A 271 2.69 13.56 16.38
C ALA A 271 3.33 12.73 17.50
N ALA A 272 4.44 13.18 18.11
CA ALA A 272 5.08 12.50 19.21
C ALA A 272 4.23 12.57 20.49
N ALA A 273 3.58 13.70 20.75
CA ALA A 273 2.67 13.88 21.89
C ALA A 273 1.44 12.96 21.75
N PHE A 274 0.82 12.92 20.57
CA PHE A 274 -0.28 11.98 20.25
C PHE A 274 0.13 10.52 20.41
N GLU A 275 1.31 10.14 19.93
CA GLU A 275 1.86 8.80 20.08
C GLU A 275 2.07 8.44 21.55
N ALA A 276 2.62 9.37 22.36
CA ALA A 276 2.84 9.17 23.78
C ALA A 276 1.51 8.95 24.53
N TYR A 277 0.47 9.73 24.21
CA TYR A 277 -0.87 9.55 24.77
C TYR A 277 -1.46 8.18 24.42
N CYS A 278 -1.35 7.75 23.17
CA CYS A 278 -1.93 6.49 22.70
C CYS A 278 -1.14 5.24 23.12
N ARG A 279 0.13 5.39 23.53
CA ARG A 279 1.03 4.26 23.84
C ARG A 279 0.49 3.28 24.87
N PRO A 280 -0.12 3.71 26.02
CA PRO A 280 -0.70 2.79 27.01
C PRO A 280 -1.82 1.92 26.46
N PHE A 281 -2.48 2.37 25.39
CA PHE A 281 -3.62 1.69 24.79
C PHE A 281 -3.24 0.80 23.59
N GLY A 282 -2.00 0.89 23.11
CA GLY A 282 -1.52 0.08 21.97
C GLY A 282 -1.00 0.90 20.78
N GLY A 283 -0.78 2.21 20.98
CA GLY A 283 -0.10 3.10 20.05
C GLY A 283 -1.00 3.85 19.07
N SER A 284 -0.37 4.52 18.12
CA SER A 284 -1.03 5.47 17.21
C SER A 284 -2.12 4.87 16.32
N LEU A 285 -2.01 3.59 15.93
CA LEU A 285 -3.09 2.91 15.20
C LEU A 285 -4.39 2.91 16.00
N VAL A 286 -4.31 2.61 17.31
CA VAL A 286 -5.49 2.64 18.20
C VAL A 286 -6.06 4.06 18.25
N GLY A 287 -5.20 5.07 18.39
CA GLY A 287 -5.61 6.48 18.40
C GLY A 287 -6.30 6.93 17.11
N VAL A 288 -5.74 6.56 15.96
CA VAL A 288 -6.33 6.89 14.65
C VAL A 288 -7.70 6.23 14.45
N LEU A 289 -7.84 4.96 14.83
CA LEU A 289 -9.13 4.25 14.73
C LEU A 289 -10.16 4.80 15.72
N ALA A 290 -9.75 5.19 16.93
CA ALA A 290 -10.63 5.83 17.90
C ALA A 290 -11.10 7.19 17.38
N ALA A 291 -10.20 8.03 16.88
CA ALA A 291 -10.54 9.32 16.26
C ALA A 291 -11.47 9.12 15.05
N THR A 292 -11.17 8.16 14.16
CA THR A 292 -12.02 7.83 13.02
C THR A 292 -13.43 7.44 13.46
N SER A 293 -13.55 6.58 14.48
CA SER A 293 -14.87 6.12 14.94
C SER A 293 -15.68 7.26 15.57
N LEU A 294 -15.04 8.18 16.28
CA LEU A 294 -15.68 9.39 16.81
C LEU A 294 -16.22 10.28 15.68
N ILE A 295 -15.38 10.57 14.69
CA ILE A 295 -15.73 11.39 13.53
C ILE A 295 -16.89 10.78 12.74
N VAL A 296 -16.88 9.47 12.55
CA VAL A 296 -17.96 8.72 11.89
C VAL A 296 -19.29 8.86 12.63
N HIS A 297 -19.23 8.86 13.95
CA HIS A 297 -20.42 9.12 14.79
C HIS A 297 -20.92 10.55 14.64
N GLU A 298 -20.00 11.54 14.71
CA GLU A 298 -20.33 12.97 14.60
C GLU A 298 -20.90 13.35 13.22
N ILE A 299 -20.24 12.94 12.13
CA ILE A 299 -20.62 13.35 10.77
C ILE A 299 -21.75 12.48 10.23
N GLY A 300 -21.73 11.18 10.51
CA GLY A 300 -22.62 10.19 9.91
C GLY A 300 -23.75 9.71 10.81
N GLY A 301 -23.81 10.14 12.07
CA GLY A 301 -24.79 9.67 13.08
C GLY A 301 -24.72 8.16 13.34
N ARG A 302 -23.65 7.49 12.93
CA ARG A 302 -23.53 6.03 13.03
C ARG A 302 -22.99 5.62 14.40
N PRO A 303 -23.74 4.81 15.17
CA PRO A 303 -23.30 4.40 16.50
C PRO A 303 -22.22 3.31 16.49
N VAL A 304 -21.95 2.72 15.31
CA VAL A 304 -20.99 1.64 15.14
C VAL A 304 -20.11 1.91 13.91
N TYR A 305 -18.81 1.94 14.11
CA TYR A 305 -17.85 1.99 13.02
C TYR A 305 -17.29 0.58 12.73
N ARG A 306 -17.37 0.16 11.47
CA ARG A 306 -16.82 -1.11 10.99
C ARG A 306 -15.79 -0.86 9.90
N THR A 307 -14.69 -1.58 9.97
CA THR A 307 -13.62 -1.49 8.96
C THR A 307 -12.80 -2.78 8.92
N VAL A 308 -12.02 -2.95 7.84
CA VAL A 308 -10.96 -3.95 7.77
C VAL A 308 -9.63 -3.22 7.95
N VAL A 309 -8.88 -3.64 8.97
CA VAL A 309 -7.56 -3.07 9.25
C VAL A 309 -6.50 -3.95 8.61
N PRO A 310 -5.66 -3.41 7.70
CA PRO A 310 -4.58 -4.17 7.11
C PRO A 310 -3.40 -4.31 8.09
N PHE A 311 -2.81 -5.51 8.10
CA PHE A 311 -1.59 -5.83 8.83
C PHE A 311 -0.59 -6.50 7.91
N HIS A 312 0.70 -6.22 8.11
CA HIS A 312 1.73 -6.97 7.39
C HIS A 312 1.82 -8.41 7.90
N THR A 313 2.09 -9.34 7.00
CA THR A 313 2.24 -10.78 7.30
C THR A 313 3.71 -11.24 7.37
N ARG A 314 4.67 -10.30 7.37
CA ARG A 314 6.11 -10.56 7.55
C ARG A 314 6.43 -10.93 9.01
N ARG A 315 6.26 -12.18 9.38
CA ARG A 315 6.42 -12.65 10.77
C ARG A 315 7.79 -13.19 11.09
N ASN A 316 8.51 -13.60 10.08
CA ASN A 316 9.86 -14.13 10.21
C ASN A 316 10.84 -13.06 9.72
N SER A 317 11.99 -12.93 10.39
CA SER A 317 13.04 -11.99 10.02
C SER A 317 13.47 -12.12 8.55
N ARG A 318 13.47 -13.34 8.01
CA ARG A 318 13.78 -13.60 6.59
C ARG A 318 12.86 -12.85 5.61
N TRP A 319 11.62 -12.52 6.02
CA TRP A 319 10.66 -11.80 5.17
C TRP A 319 10.76 -10.28 5.29
N LEU A 320 11.47 -9.75 6.29
CA LEU A 320 11.56 -8.30 6.52
C LEU A 320 12.26 -7.58 5.38
N GLU A 321 13.22 -8.22 4.73
CA GLU A 321 13.93 -7.66 3.58
C GLU A 321 13.36 -8.08 2.23
N SER A 322 12.36 -8.95 2.22
CA SER A 322 11.77 -9.48 1.00
C SER A 322 10.81 -8.48 0.35
N VAL A 323 10.94 -8.32 -0.96
CA VAL A 323 9.94 -7.64 -1.79
C VAL A 323 8.80 -8.60 -2.10
N GLY A 324 7.56 -8.15 -1.90
CA GLY A 324 6.35 -8.93 -2.12
C GLY A 324 5.11 -8.25 -1.54
N TRP A 325 3.96 -8.88 -1.67
CA TRP A 325 2.69 -8.38 -1.13
C TRP A 325 2.30 -9.12 0.15
N TYR A 326 2.81 -8.68 1.28
CA TYR A 326 2.66 -9.30 2.59
C TYR A 326 1.57 -8.62 3.42
N VAL A 327 0.32 -8.71 3.00
CA VAL A 327 -0.80 -8.03 3.68
C VAL A 327 -1.91 -9.03 3.98
N GLY A 328 -2.39 -8.98 5.22
CA GLY A 328 -3.62 -9.61 5.66
C GLY A 328 -4.57 -8.58 6.26
N GLY A 329 -5.84 -8.88 6.37
CA GLY A 329 -6.87 -8.01 6.95
C GLY A 329 -7.49 -8.60 8.21
N ALA A 330 -7.81 -7.75 9.18
CA ALA A 330 -8.61 -8.13 10.34
C ALA A 330 -9.87 -7.26 10.44
N PRO A 331 -11.05 -7.86 10.73
CA PRO A 331 -12.28 -7.12 10.93
C PRO A 331 -12.25 -6.38 12.27
N VAL A 332 -12.73 -5.14 12.29
CA VAL A 332 -12.83 -4.32 13.50
C VAL A 332 -14.21 -3.68 13.57
N GLU A 333 -14.86 -3.80 14.73
CA GLU A 333 -16.16 -3.19 15.01
C GLU A 333 -16.06 -2.37 16.30
N ILE A 334 -16.38 -1.07 16.23
CA ILE A 334 -16.22 -0.11 17.33
C ILE A 334 -17.57 0.54 17.61
N HIS A 335 -18.10 0.32 18.81
CA HIS A 335 -19.35 0.91 19.30
C HIS A 335 -19.08 2.27 19.97
N THR A 336 -19.21 3.36 19.22
CA THR A 336 -18.93 4.73 19.69
C THR A 336 -19.94 5.23 20.72
N ALA A 337 -21.23 4.93 20.52
CA ALA A 337 -22.29 5.38 21.40
C ALA A 337 -22.18 4.86 22.87
N ARG A 338 -21.33 3.88 23.12
CA ARG A 338 -21.10 3.30 24.46
C ARG A 338 -19.88 3.87 25.17
N ALA A 339 -19.08 4.72 24.50
CA ALA A 339 -17.87 5.29 25.06
C ALA A 339 -18.16 6.70 25.60
N PRO A 340 -18.07 6.94 26.92
CA PRO A 340 -18.36 8.25 27.53
C PRO A 340 -17.24 9.28 27.25
N ASP A 341 -16.05 8.83 26.90
CA ASP A 341 -14.86 9.65 26.66
C ASP A 341 -13.89 8.98 25.70
N PHE A 342 -12.88 9.74 25.25
CA PHE A 342 -11.89 9.26 24.29
C PHE A 342 -11.05 8.10 24.83
N ASP A 343 -10.71 8.10 26.12
CA ASP A 343 -9.94 7.02 26.77
C ASP A 343 -10.72 5.69 26.76
N SER A 344 -12.01 5.74 27.01
CA SER A 344 -12.90 4.58 26.93
C SER A 344 -12.97 4.04 25.50
N LEU A 345 -12.95 4.93 24.52
CA LEU A 345 -12.92 4.57 23.11
C LEU A 345 -11.58 3.92 22.73
N LEU A 346 -10.44 4.46 23.20
CA LEU A 346 -9.12 3.86 23.01
C LEU A 346 -9.06 2.44 23.60
N ARG A 347 -9.61 2.21 24.80
CA ARG A 347 -9.70 0.88 25.41
C ARG A 347 -10.54 -0.08 24.58
N THR A 348 -11.67 0.39 24.05
CA THR A 348 -12.54 -0.40 23.18
C THR A 348 -11.82 -0.82 21.91
N VAL A 349 -11.18 0.12 21.21
CA VAL A 349 -10.39 -0.15 19.97
C VAL A 349 -9.25 -1.12 20.27
N SER A 350 -8.49 -0.89 21.34
CA SER A 350 -7.39 -1.76 21.75
C SER A 350 -7.84 -3.20 21.99
N THR A 351 -8.99 -3.37 22.65
CA THR A 351 -9.58 -4.70 22.91
C THR A 351 -9.97 -5.39 21.60
N GLN A 352 -10.65 -4.68 20.70
CA GLN A 352 -11.06 -5.20 19.39
C GLN A 352 -9.85 -5.60 18.53
N LEU A 353 -8.82 -4.77 18.46
CA LEU A 353 -7.61 -5.09 17.71
C LEU A 353 -6.89 -6.32 18.26
N ARG A 354 -6.73 -6.43 19.59
CA ARG A 354 -6.11 -7.60 20.21
C ARG A 354 -6.88 -8.88 19.93
N ALA A 355 -8.20 -8.85 20.02
CA ALA A 355 -9.07 -10.00 19.78
C ALA A 355 -9.04 -10.46 18.32
N ASN A 356 -8.90 -9.53 17.36
CA ASN A 356 -9.06 -9.81 15.95
C ASN A 356 -7.75 -9.84 15.14
N ARG A 357 -6.63 -9.32 15.65
CA ARG A 357 -5.35 -9.27 14.93
C ARG A 357 -4.90 -10.63 14.40
N SER A 358 -5.18 -11.70 15.14
CA SER A 358 -4.83 -13.07 14.71
C SER A 358 -5.56 -13.48 13.43
N LEU A 359 -6.76 -12.93 13.16
CA LEU A 359 -7.55 -13.22 11.97
C LEU A 359 -6.86 -12.75 10.69
N ALA A 360 -6.00 -11.72 10.76
CA ALA A 360 -5.18 -11.28 9.64
C ALA A 360 -4.16 -12.33 9.17
N ARG A 361 -4.05 -13.45 9.89
CA ARG A 361 -3.20 -14.57 9.48
C ARG A 361 -3.80 -15.35 8.33
N MET A 362 -5.11 -15.44 8.30
CA MET A 362 -5.83 -16.08 7.22
C MET A 362 -5.97 -15.09 6.07
N PRO A 363 -5.58 -15.45 4.84
CA PRO A 363 -5.75 -14.57 3.68
C PRO A 363 -7.22 -14.22 3.49
N LEU A 364 -7.55 -12.93 3.45
CA LEU A 364 -8.93 -12.48 3.29
C LEU A 364 -9.58 -13.05 2.03
N ALA A 365 -8.86 -13.12 0.92
CA ALA A 365 -9.37 -13.71 -0.32
C ALA A 365 -9.75 -15.19 -0.18
N ARG A 366 -9.06 -15.96 0.69
CA ARG A 366 -9.45 -17.34 1.03
C ARG A 366 -10.73 -17.36 1.87
N VAL A 367 -10.82 -16.51 2.87
CA VAL A 367 -12.01 -16.39 3.70
C VAL A 367 -13.24 -16.08 2.84
N LEU A 368 -13.17 -15.06 1.97
CA LEU A 368 -14.27 -14.68 1.09
C LEU A 368 -14.69 -15.82 0.15
N ARG A 369 -13.73 -16.64 -0.30
CA ARG A 369 -14.01 -17.85 -1.09
C ARG A 369 -14.76 -18.90 -0.28
N LEU A 370 -14.37 -19.09 1.00
CA LEU A 370 -15.03 -20.05 1.91
C LEU A 370 -16.43 -19.61 2.36
N LEU A 371 -16.68 -18.30 2.43
CA LEU A 371 -18.02 -17.75 2.69
C LEU A 371 -18.98 -17.99 1.53
N GLY A 372 -18.49 -18.15 0.30
CA GLY A 372 -19.33 -18.46 -0.86
C GLY A 372 -20.47 -17.45 -1.06
N SER A 373 -21.72 -17.93 -1.04
CA SER A 373 -22.93 -17.11 -1.21
C SER A 373 -23.23 -16.14 -0.07
N ASP A 374 -22.61 -16.29 1.09
CA ASP A 374 -22.75 -15.37 2.22
C ASP A 374 -22.06 -14.04 1.93
N PHE A 375 -21.04 -14.05 1.07
CA PHE A 375 -20.37 -12.84 0.60
C PHE A 375 -20.92 -12.38 -0.77
N ARG A 376 -21.47 -11.18 -0.81
CA ARG A 376 -22.17 -10.61 -1.97
C ARG A 376 -21.58 -9.26 -2.38
N PRO A 377 -20.40 -9.24 -3.04
CA PRO A 377 -19.76 -8.00 -3.45
C PRO A 377 -20.60 -7.28 -4.49
N THR A 378 -20.71 -5.96 -4.37
CA THR A 378 -21.45 -5.10 -5.31
C THR A 378 -20.52 -4.33 -6.26
N SER A 379 -19.23 -4.40 -6.04
CA SER A 379 -18.19 -3.71 -6.81
C SER A 379 -16.91 -4.51 -6.84
N PRO A 380 -16.07 -4.37 -7.90
CA PRO A 380 -14.71 -4.89 -7.92
C PRO A 380 -13.80 -4.27 -6.86
N ASP A 381 -14.07 -3.03 -6.43
CA ASP A 381 -13.36 -2.35 -5.35
C ASP A 381 -13.99 -2.78 -4.01
N LEU A 382 -13.54 -3.92 -3.49
CA LEU A 382 -14.25 -4.72 -2.50
C LEU A 382 -14.44 -4.01 -1.16
N TYR A 383 -13.51 -3.17 -0.72
CA TYR A 383 -13.54 -2.63 0.63
C TYR A 383 -12.81 -1.29 0.77
N SER A 384 -13.22 -0.55 1.76
CA SER A 384 -12.53 0.61 2.28
C SER A 384 -11.55 0.21 3.37
N ILE A 385 -10.43 0.89 3.46
CA ILE A 385 -9.44 0.69 4.51
C ILE A 385 -9.07 2.01 5.19
N VAL A 386 -8.77 1.91 6.50
CA VAL A 386 -8.00 2.91 7.23
C VAL A 386 -6.76 2.20 7.78
N SER A 387 -5.60 2.61 7.34
CA SER A 387 -4.31 2.00 7.64
C SER A 387 -3.41 2.97 8.36
N PHE A 388 -2.57 2.47 9.26
CA PHE A 388 -1.52 3.22 9.91
C PHE A 388 -0.16 2.55 9.68
N VAL A 389 0.83 3.33 9.29
CA VAL A 389 2.21 2.87 9.08
C VAL A 389 3.18 3.79 9.81
N ASP A 390 3.99 3.26 10.71
CA ASP A 390 5.17 3.97 11.21
C ASP A 390 6.34 3.72 10.26
N ALA A 391 6.64 4.72 9.45
CA ALA A 391 7.65 4.61 8.42
C ALA A 391 9.06 5.01 8.87
N ARG A 392 9.22 5.48 10.12
CA ARG A 392 10.52 5.91 10.67
C ARG A 392 11.51 4.75 10.83
N GLY A 393 11.01 3.54 11.08
CA GLY A 393 11.82 2.33 11.19
C GLY A 393 12.21 1.68 9.86
N ILE A 394 11.84 2.25 8.73
CA ILE A 394 12.22 1.74 7.42
C ILE A 394 13.66 2.16 7.10
N PRO A 395 14.53 1.23 6.69
CA PRO A 395 15.93 1.54 6.35
C PRO A 395 16.03 2.69 5.34
N GLY A 396 16.85 3.71 5.65
CA GLY A 396 17.06 4.89 4.82
C GLY A 396 15.94 5.94 4.87
N SER A 397 14.97 5.76 5.78
CA SER A 397 13.84 6.71 5.91
C SER A 397 14.27 8.12 6.31
N GLU A 398 15.37 8.26 7.01
CA GLU A 398 15.98 9.54 7.41
C GLU A 398 16.49 10.36 6.22
N ARG A 399 16.79 9.69 5.09
CA ARG A 399 17.30 10.31 3.86
C ARG A 399 16.24 10.63 2.82
N TRP A 400 14.97 10.25 3.04
CA TRP A 400 13.92 10.43 2.02
C TRP A 400 13.72 11.87 1.59
N THR A 401 13.88 12.85 2.50
CA THR A 401 13.79 14.27 2.14
C THR A 401 14.97 14.71 1.29
N GLU A 402 16.20 14.30 1.66
CA GLU A 402 17.42 14.56 0.90
C GLU A 402 17.33 13.98 -0.52
N LEU A 403 16.89 12.74 -0.63
CA LEU A 403 16.79 12.00 -1.89
C LEU A 403 15.52 12.33 -2.68
N LYS A 404 14.69 13.27 -2.22
CA LYS A 404 13.36 13.54 -2.79
C LYS A 404 12.57 12.25 -3.04
N ALA A 405 12.62 11.31 -2.09
CA ALA A 405 12.00 10.00 -2.25
C ALA A 405 10.48 10.07 -2.06
N TYR A 406 9.75 9.56 -3.04
CA TYR A 406 8.29 9.45 -3.06
C TYR A 406 7.85 8.01 -3.27
N GLY A 407 6.81 7.59 -2.54
CA GLY A 407 6.01 6.44 -2.91
C GLY A 407 4.99 6.85 -3.97
N LEU A 408 5.00 6.16 -5.09
CA LEU A 408 4.06 6.41 -6.17
C LEU A 408 2.92 5.41 -6.08
N LEU A 409 1.70 5.92 -6.22
CA LEU A 409 0.54 5.07 -6.39
C LEU A 409 -0.29 5.52 -7.60
N ARG A 410 -0.75 4.56 -8.38
CA ARG A 410 -1.64 4.86 -9.49
C ARG A 410 -3.07 5.01 -8.98
N VAL A 411 -3.59 6.21 -9.11
CA VAL A 411 -5.00 6.52 -8.81
C VAL A 411 -5.76 6.52 -10.12
N SER A 412 -6.66 5.56 -10.32
CA SER A 412 -7.38 5.39 -11.58
C SER A 412 -8.90 5.40 -11.39
N TYR A 413 -9.52 4.25 -11.17
CA TYR A 413 -10.94 4.08 -10.98
C TYR A 413 -11.23 3.31 -9.70
N GLY A 414 -12.34 3.63 -9.03
CA GLY A 414 -12.79 2.94 -7.81
C GLY A 414 -13.92 3.70 -7.14
N ASP A 415 -14.75 3.00 -6.39
CA ASP A 415 -15.87 3.55 -5.65
C ASP A 415 -15.64 3.54 -4.13
N GLN A 416 -14.47 3.10 -3.68
CA GLN A 416 -14.10 3.04 -2.26
C GLN A 416 -13.08 4.12 -1.89
N VAL A 417 -12.99 4.40 -0.59
CA VAL A 417 -11.95 5.23 0.02
C VAL A 417 -10.90 4.33 0.66
N CYS A 418 -9.65 4.49 0.24
CA CYS A 418 -8.52 3.90 0.95
C CYS A 418 -7.73 5.03 1.60
N ALA A 419 -7.66 5.03 2.91
CA ALA A 419 -6.97 6.04 3.71
C ALA A 419 -5.73 5.46 4.38
N TRP A 420 -4.62 6.17 4.27
CA TRP A 420 -3.33 5.84 4.89
C TRP A 420 -2.90 6.98 5.80
N VAL A 421 -2.69 6.69 7.08
CA VAL A 421 -2.04 7.58 8.03
C VAL A 421 -0.63 7.07 8.22
N THR A 422 0.35 7.90 7.90
CA THR A 422 1.76 7.52 7.94
C THR A 422 2.51 8.40 8.93
N ARG A 423 3.18 7.80 9.91
CA ARG A 423 4.13 8.47 10.80
C ARG A 423 5.47 8.60 10.07
N LEU A 424 5.78 9.82 9.69
CA LEU A 424 7.05 10.24 9.10
C LEU A 424 7.93 10.90 10.17
N HIS A 425 9.19 11.16 9.86
CA HIS A 425 10.06 11.96 10.75
C HIS A 425 9.49 13.37 10.95
N GLU A 426 8.88 13.95 9.92
CA GLU A 426 8.33 15.31 9.91
C GLU A 426 6.95 15.44 10.59
N GLY A 427 6.27 14.33 10.89
CA GLY A 427 4.92 14.36 11.49
C GLY A 427 4.03 13.22 11.07
N LEU A 428 2.71 13.43 11.17
CA LEU A 428 1.70 12.51 10.66
C LEU A 428 1.17 13.01 9.32
N GLN A 429 1.25 12.18 8.29
CA GLN A 429 0.67 12.42 6.98
C GLN A 429 -0.59 11.59 6.79
N PHE A 430 -1.63 12.22 6.25
CA PHE A 430 -2.80 11.55 5.68
C PHE A 430 -2.67 11.51 4.16
N ALA A 431 -2.96 10.36 3.58
CA ALA A 431 -3.15 10.21 2.15
C ALA A 431 -4.38 9.33 1.90
N SER A 432 -5.13 9.62 0.84
CA SER A 432 -6.32 8.82 0.49
C SER A 432 -6.60 8.89 -0.99
N ARG A 433 -6.94 7.73 -1.60
CA ARG A 433 -7.66 7.70 -2.87
C ARG A 433 -9.16 7.64 -2.60
N TYR A 434 -9.94 8.36 -3.38
CA TYR A 434 -11.39 8.47 -3.20
C TYR A 434 -12.10 8.77 -4.53
N PRO A 435 -13.40 8.45 -4.68
CA PRO A 435 -14.18 8.74 -5.87
C PRO A 435 -14.22 10.24 -6.21
N ASP A 436 -14.01 10.60 -7.47
CA ASP A 436 -14.03 11.98 -7.94
C ASP A 436 -15.47 12.51 -8.04
N THR A 437 -16.07 12.80 -6.89
CA THR A 437 -17.36 13.48 -6.75
C THR A 437 -17.19 14.68 -5.82
N ASP A 438 -18.01 15.73 -6.01
CA ASP A 438 -18.01 16.90 -5.12
C ASP A 438 -18.38 16.53 -3.68
N VAL A 439 -19.32 15.58 -3.53
CA VAL A 439 -19.75 15.07 -2.22
C VAL A 439 -18.63 14.34 -1.51
N ALA A 440 -17.93 13.42 -2.20
CA ALA A 440 -16.79 12.72 -1.63
C ALA A 440 -15.66 13.68 -1.24
N HIS A 441 -15.36 14.66 -2.11
CA HIS A 441 -14.34 15.66 -1.83
C HIS A 441 -14.67 16.47 -0.58
N LYS A 442 -15.89 17.00 -0.49
CA LYS A 442 -16.36 17.78 0.67
C LYS A 442 -16.31 16.97 1.96
N ASN A 443 -16.86 15.77 1.94
CA ASN A 443 -16.98 14.94 3.13
C ASN A 443 -15.63 14.40 3.59
N LEU A 444 -14.73 14.08 2.65
CA LEU A 444 -13.37 13.65 3.00
C LEU A 444 -12.51 14.80 3.56
N ARG A 445 -12.67 16.04 3.04
CA ARG A 445 -12.03 17.21 3.64
C ARG A 445 -12.51 17.43 5.08
N LEU A 446 -13.81 17.40 5.31
CA LEU A 446 -14.35 17.51 6.66
C LEU A 446 -13.80 16.41 7.57
N TYR A 447 -13.75 15.18 7.10
CA TYR A 447 -13.15 14.06 7.85
C TYR A 447 -11.69 14.33 8.22
N VAL A 448 -10.86 14.82 7.29
CA VAL A 448 -9.44 15.11 7.53
C VAL A 448 -9.24 16.28 8.48
N GLU A 449 -10.05 17.34 8.37
CA GLU A 449 -10.04 18.48 9.29
C GLU A 449 -10.39 18.04 10.72
N ARG A 450 -11.45 17.25 10.88
CA ARG A 450 -11.83 16.70 12.19
C ARG A 450 -10.78 15.74 12.76
N LEU A 451 -10.16 14.90 11.90
CA LEU A 451 -9.08 14.02 12.34
C LEU A 451 -7.88 14.81 12.88
N ARG A 452 -7.51 15.89 12.20
CA ARG A 452 -6.47 16.82 12.66
C ARG A 452 -6.84 17.44 14.02
N GLU A 453 -8.06 17.96 14.17
CA GLU A 453 -8.54 18.57 15.40
C GLU A 453 -8.49 17.59 16.59
N VAL A 454 -8.93 16.36 16.42
CA VAL A 454 -8.86 15.34 17.48
C VAL A 454 -7.41 15.04 17.85
N ILE A 455 -6.51 14.86 16.86
CA ILE A 455 -5.09 14.59 17.11
C ILE A 455 -4.43 15.75 17.85
N VAL A 456 -4.67 16.99 17.43
CA VAL A 456 -4.12 18.20 18.07
C VAL A 456 -4.66 18.36 19.51
N SER A 457 -5.96 18.13 19.72
CA SER A 457 -6.57 18.20 21.06
C SER A 457 -5.93 17.21 22.01
N VAL A 458 -5.73 15.96 21.56
CA VAL A 458 -5.06 14.92 22.34
C VAL A 458 -3.59 15.26 22.60
N ALA A 459 -2.85 15.75 21.60
CA ALA A 459 -1.45 16.15 21.73
C ALA A 459 -1.27 17.25 22.79
N ARG A 460 -2.10 18.29 22.74
CA ARG A 460 -2.06 19.43 23.68
C ARG A 460 -2.39 19.04 25.12
N SER A 461 -3.20 18.03 25.34
CA SER A 461 -3.49 17.54 26.69
C SER A 461 -2.27 16.97 27.44
N GLN A 462 -1.18 16.69 26.71
CA GLN A 462 0.09 16.17 27.24
C GLN A 462 1.15 17.24 27.49
N GLN A 463 0.96 18.49 27.06
CA GLN A 463 1.96 19.54 27.25
C GLN A 463 1.93 20.06 28.67
N PRO A 464 3.09 20.15 29.37
CA PRO A 464 3.17 20.71 30.73
C PRO A 464 2.93 22.22 30.65
N GLY A 465 1.73 22.69 31.03
CA GLY A 465 1.31 24.09 31.00
C GLY A 465 -0.19 24.28 30.94
N GLY A 466 -0.95 23.27 30.59
CA GLY A 466 -2.39 23.20 30.82
C GLY A 466 -2.63 22.98 32.30
N SER A 467 -3.23 23.98 32.99
CA SER A 467 -3.55 23.99 34.42
C SER A 467 -3.88 22.59 34.95
N SER A 468 -3.25 22.22 36.07
CA SER A 468 -3.52 21.03 36.85
C SER A 468 -4.92 21.07 37.50
N GLY A 469 -5.96 21.20 36.69
CA GLY A 469 -7.25 20.64 36.99
C GLY A 469 -7.17 19.21 36.45
N ARG A 470 -7.45 18.19 37.26
CA ARG A 470 -7.84 16.89 36.79
C ARG A 470 -8.66 17.15 35.53
N ALA A 471 -8.16 16.71 34.36
CA ALA A 471 -8.95 16.75 33.15
C ALA A 471 -10.18 15.88 33.44
N SER A 472 -11.15 16.47 34.04
CA SER A 472 -12.54 16.09 33.88
C SER A 472 -12.71 16.02 32.41
N SER A 473 -12.80 14.77 31.89
CA SER A 473 -13.29 14.42 30.56
C SER A 473 -13.40 15.68 29.71
N ALA A 474 -12.43 15.88 28.77
CA ALA A 474 -12.69 16.85 27.71
C ALA A 474 -14.07 16.44 27.19
N GLN A 475 -15.09 17.07 27.71
CA GLN A 475 -16.40 17.12 27.12
C GLN A 475 -16.15 17.81 25.80
N ILE A 476 -15.83 17.01 24.78
CA ILE A 476 -16.16 17.37 23.41
C ILE A 476 -17.69 17.43 23.49
N THR A 477 -18.19 18.59 23.90
CA THR A 477 -19.63 18.89 23.96
C THR A 477 -20.08 18.81 22.52
N LEU A 478 -20.82 17.77 22.23
CA LEU A 478 -21.55 17.65 20.99
C LEU A 478 -22.63 18.75 20.98
N PRO A 479 -22.76 19.52 19.88
CA PRO A 479 -23.93 20.36 19.70
C PRO A 479 -25.21 19.55 19.55
#